data_d8dee6345da2fa9cb21d0fc1c338aca3
#
_entry.id   d8dee6345da2fa9cb21d0fc1c338aca3
#
_cell.length_a   1.000
_cell.length_b   1.000
_cell.length_c   1.000
_cell.angle_alpha   90.00
_cell.angle_beta   90.00
_cell.angle_gamma   90.00
#
_symmetry.space_group_name_H-M   'P 1'
#
loop_
_entity.id
_entity.type
_entity.pdbx_description
1 polymer ?
#
loop_
_entity_poly.entity_id
_entity_poly.type
_entity_poly.pdbx_seq_one_letter_code
_entity_poly.pdbx_strand_id
1 'polypeptide(L)'
;VLTKYVSTPRVNAFEQKLKDRGIPFYHHYLIDGYPANISKIVSDEGYGKNDYIKTNRSLVVITAPGPGSGKMATCLSQLYHENKRGIKAGYAKFETFPIWNIALKHPVNIAYEAATADLNDVNMIDPWHLEAYGETTVNYNRDVEIFPVLKATFDKIYGKCPYKSPTDMGVNMAGNCIFDDEAVKEAANQEIIRRFFNAKCNQIKGRASKDEIYKLELLMNNAGLCVDDRKCALEATKLEEKTGAPAAAIELIDGTIVKGKTSALLGCASAMLLNALKVLAGIDDDILLIAPEVIKPIQELKINHLGNKNPRLHTDETLIALSISAVNDEKAKLALNQLSKLKNCEMHSSVMLAQVDENVLKKLGVRLTCSC
;
A
#
# COMPACT_ATOMS: atom_id res chain seq x y z
N VAL A 1 -10.11 14.91 14.32
CA VAL A 1 -9.52 14.97 15.68
C VAL A 1 -8.05 15.30 15.56
N LEU A 2 -7.58 16.30 16.31
CA LEU A 2 -6.17 16.67 16.45
C LEU A 2 -5.58 15.91 17.66
N THR A 3 -4.89 14.81 17.41
CA THR A 3 -4.29 13.97 18.45
C THR A 3 -2.96 14.54 18.94
N LYS A 4 -2.62 14.30 20.22
CA LYS A 4 -1.43 14.87 20.88
C LYS A 4 -1.37 16.39 20.73
N TYR A 5 -2.52 17.03 20.93
CA TYR A 5 -2.69 18.45 20.69
C TYR A 5 -1.74 19.31 21.54
N VAL A 6 -1.05 20.22 20.87
CA VAL A 6 -0.26 21.29 21.46
C VAL A 6 -0.52 22.55 20.60
N SER A 7 -0.91 23.64 21.24
CA SER A 7 -1.10 24.92 20.54
C SER A 7 0.24 25.44 20.03
N THR A 8 0.35 25.57 18.72
CA THR A 8 1.49 26.19 18.04
C THR A 8 0.98 27.08 16.91
N PRO A 9 1.74 28.07 16.42
CA PRO A 9 1.31 28.91 15.30
C PRO A 9 0.86 28.12 14.08
N ARG A 10 1.53 26.99 13.77
CA ARG A 10 1.20 26.12 12.65
C ARG A 10 -0.13 25.38 12.86
N VAL A 11 -0.36 24.86 14.06
CA VAL A 11 -1.62 24.19 14.43
C VAL A 11 -2.76 25.18 14.41
N ASN A 12 -2.58 26.36 15.01
CA ASN A 12 -3.61 27.41 15.05
C ASN A 12 -4.00 27.89 13.64
N ALA A 13 -3.03 28.04 12.72
CA ALA A 13 -3.30 28.35 11.33
C ALA A 13 -4.08 27.23 10.61
N PHE A 14 -3.81 25.96 10.95
CA PHE A 14 -4.58 24.85 10.42
C PHE A 14 -6.00 24.80 10.96
N GLU A 15 -6.19 25.05 12.25
CA GLU A 15 -7.51 25.17 12.86
C GLU A 15 -8.34 26.29 12.23
N GLN A 16 -7.71 27.45 11.95
CA GLN A 16 -8.41 28.53 11.27
C GLN A 16 -8.89 28.10 9.88
N LYS A 17 -8.06 27.36 9.11
CA LYS A 17 -8.49 26.80 7.82
C LYS A 17 -9.66 25.82 7.93
N LEU A 18 -9.73 25.06 9.01
CA LEU A 18 -10.87 24.15 9.26
C LEU A 18 -12.13 24.96 9.59
N LYS A 19 -12.01 25.99 10.45
CA LYS A 19 -13.10 26.91 10.78
C LYS A 19 -13.67 27.59 9.55
N ASP A 20 -12.79 28.14 8.70
CA ASP A 20 -13.17 28.85 7.47
C ASP A 20 -13.95 27.95 6.49
N ARG A 21 -13.72 26.63 6.58
CA ARG A 21 -14.41 25.60 5.77
C ARG A 21 -15.63 24.99 6.46
N GLY A 22 -15.97 25.43 7.66
CA GLY A 22 -17.06 24.86 8.44
C GLY A 22 -16.81 23.40 8.87
N ILE A 23 -15.54 22.95 8.92
CA ILE A 23 -15.19 21.58 9.31
C ILE A 23 -15.00 21.53 10.83
N PRO A 24 -15.81 20.74 11.57
CA PRO A 24 -15.63 20.59 13.00
C PRO A 24 -14.32 19.87 13.31
N PHE A 25 -13.65 20.31 14.37
CA PHE A 25 -12.45 19.63 14.87
C PHE A 25 -12.49 19.55 16.39
N TYR A 26 -11.74 18.61 16.95
CA TYR A 26 -11.73 18.24 18.35
C TYR A 26 -10.28 18.00 18.79
N HIS A 27 -9.97 18.34 20.05
CA HIS A 27 -8.63 18.20 20.61
C HIS A 27 -8.54 16.96 21.51
N HIS A 28 -7.54 16.14 21.25
CA HIS A 28 -7.14 15.04 22.12
C HIS A 28 -5.71 15.26 22.59
N TYR A 29 -5.53 15.30 23.88
CA TYR A 29 -4.28 15.66 24.52
C TYR A 29 -3.37 14.44 24.73
N LEU A 30 -2.08 14.70 24.96
CA LEU A 30 -1.16 13.66 25.40
C LEU A 30 -1.50 13.31 26.86
N ILE A 31 -1.71 12.04 27.12
CA ILE A 31 -1.97 11.53 28.47
C ILE A 31 -0.67 10.91 28.97
N ASP A 32 -0.14 11.49 30.03
CA ASP A 32 1.08 11.00 30.67
C ASP A 32 0.87 9.58 31.25
N GLY A 33 1.86 8.70 30.99
CA GLY A 33 1.80 7.28 31.37
C GLY A 33 1.01 6.39 30.40
N TYR A 34 0.55 6.90 29.25
CA TYR A 34 -0.08 6.07 28.21
C TYR A 34 0.96 5.14 27.57
N PRO A 35 0.63 3.84 27.34
CA PRO A 35 -0.65 3.14 27.57
C PRO A 35 -0.74 2.42 28.93
N ALA A 36 0.27 2.49 29.80
CA ALA A 36 0.41 1.64 30.99
C ALA A 36 -0.43 2.11 32.20
N ASN A 37 -0.53 3.42 32.42
CA ASN A 37 -1.25 3.96 33.58
C ASN A 37 -2.76 4.06 33.34
N ILE A 38 -3.44 2.90 33.33
CA ILE A 38 -4.87 2.80 33.00
C ILE A 38 -5.72 3.63 33.96
N SER A 39 -5.33 3.73 35.23
CA SER A 39 -6.09 4.50 36.22
C SER A 39 -6.13 5.99 35.91
N LYS A 40 -5.04 6.55 35.39
CA LYS A 40 -4.98 7.93 34.93
C LYS A 40 -5.64 8.10 33.56
N ILE A 41 -5.42 7.14 32.66
CA ILE A 41 -5.94 7.19 31.30
C ILE A 41 -7.47 7.21 31.31
N VAL A 42 -8.09 6.30 32.07
CA VAL A 42 -9.56 6.19 32.20
C VAL A 42 -10.02 7.02 33.40
N SER A 43 -9.85 8.31 33.33
CA SER A 43 -10.23 9.30 34.35
C SER A 43 -10.56 10.64 33.71
N ASP A 44 -11.06 11.57 34.53
CA ASP A 44 -11.33 12.96 34.09
C ASP A 44 -10.05 13.71 33.72
N GLU A 45 -8.90 13.33 34.28
CA GLU A 45 -7.59 13.88 33.94
C GLU A 45 -6.95 13.24 32.70
N GLY A 46 -7.43 12.07 32.29
CA GLY A 46 -7.02 11.37 31.09
C GLY A 46 -7.99 11.59 29.93
N TYR A 47 -8.80 10.59 29.63
CA TYR A 47 -9.79 10.67 28.54
C TYR A 47 -10.82 11.79 28.75
N GLY A 48 -11.12 12.16 30.00
CA GLY A 48 -12.05 13.24 30.31
C GLY A 48 -11.58 14.62 29.84
N LYS A 49 -10.27 14.85 29.66
CA LYS A 49 -9.73 16.10 29.08
C LYS A 49 -9.93 16.21 27.58
N ASN A 50 -10.09 15.10 26.90
CA ASN A 50 -10.30 15.10 25.45
C ASN A 50 -11.69 15.63 25.11
N ASP A 51 -11.80 16.35 24.01
CA ASP A 51 -13.09 16.81 23.54
C ASP A 51 -14.00 15.62 23.20
N TYR A 52 -15.25 15.71 23.62
CA TYR A 52 -16.30 14.79 23.18
C TYR A 52 -16.63 15.04 21.71
N ILE A 53 -16.54 14.02 20.89
CA ILE A 53 -16.87 14.11 19.47
C ILE A 53 -18.39 13.99 19.29
N LYS A 54 -19.03 15.05 18.83
CA LYS A 54 -20.46 15.01 18.52
C LYS A 54 -20.73 14.15 17.31
N THR A 55 -21.48 13.07 17.49
CA THR A 55 -21.91 12.17 16.43
C THR A 55 -23.42 12.12 16.32
N ASN A 56 -23.93 11.86 15.13
CA ASN A 56 -25.38 11.82 14.85
C ASN A 56 -25.79 10.48 14.19
N ARG A 57 -24.91 9.50 14.17
CA ARG A 57 -25.14 8.17 13.61
C ARG A 57 -24.74 7.10 14.61
N SER A 58 -25.40 5.95 14.52
CA SER A 58 -25.10 4.79 15.36
C SER A 58 -23.77 4.13 15.01
N LEU A 59 -23.36 4.16 13.74
CA LEU A 59 -22.04 3.68 13.29
C LEU A 59 -21.12 4.87 13.05
N VAL A 60 -20.00 4.89 13.76
CA VAL A 60 -18.95 5.92 13.65
C VAL A 60 -17.64 5.24 13.25
N VAL A 61 -17.09 5.64 12.10
CA VAL A 61 -15.82 5.10 11.60
C VAL A 61 -14.70 6.09 11.86
N ILE A 62 -13.64 5.64 12.52
CA ILE A 62 -12.42 6.42 12.77
C ILE A 62 -11.31 5.93 11.84
N THR A 63 -10.84 6.82 10.98
CA THR A 63 -9.74 6.57 10.05
C THR A 63 -8.62 7.60 10.26
N ALA A 64 -7.41 7.28 9.81
CA ALA A 64 -6.26 8.17 9.90
C ALA A 64 -5.17 7.75 8.89
N PRO A 65 -4.19 8.65 8.61
CA PRO A 65 -3.19 8.45 7.55
C PRO A 65 -2.28 7.24 7.72
N GLY A 66 -2.11 6.72 8.95
CA GLY A 66 -1.18 5.60 9.15
C GLY A 66 -1.18 5.02 10.58
N PRO A 67 -0.31 4.05 10.85
CA PRO A 67 -0.06 3.51 12.18
C PRO A 67 0.36 4.62 13.16
N GLY A 68 0.07 4.43 14.45
CA GLY A 68 0.45 5.41 15.49
C GLY A 68 -0.30 6.76 15.45
N SER A 69 -1.25 6.94 14.55
CA SER A 69 -2.03 8.19 14.39
C SER A 69 -3.04 8.42 15.52
N GLY A 70 -3.19 7.50 16.48
CA GLY A 70 -4.08 7.65 17.63
C GLY A 70 -5.52 7.18 17.41
N LYS A 71 -5.81 6.41 16.36
CA LYS A 71 -7.16 5.86 16.07
C LYS A 71 -7.78 5.16 17.28
N MET A 72 -7.06 4.20 17.86
CA MET A 72 -7.52 3.44 19.02
C MET A 72 -7.75 4.34 20.23
N ALA A 73 -6.80 5.24 20.56
CA ALA A 73 -6.95 6.17 21.67
C ALA A 73 -8.16 7.10 21.49
N THR A 74 -8.45 7.51 20.26
CA THR A 74 -9.66 8.29 19.94
C THR A 74 -10.93 7.50 20.18
N CYS A 75 -10.98 6.22 19.74
CA CYS A 75 -12.11 5.34 20.00
C CYS A 75 -12.35 5.16 21.51
N LEU A 76 -11.30 4.79 22.26
CA LEU A 76 -11.40 4.52 23.70
C LEU A 76 -11.79 5.79 24.49
N SER A 77 -11.27 6.96 24.09
CA SER A 77 -11.69 8.24 24.67
C SER A 77 -13.17 8.53 24.41
N GLN A 78 -13.64 8.28 23.19
CA GLN A 78 -15.06 8.44 22.87
C GLN A 78 -15.93 7.50 23.69
N LEU A 79 -15.54 6.23 23.81
CA LEU A 79 -16.26 5.24 24.62
C LEU A 79 -16.35 5.63 26.11
N TYR A 80 -15.27 6.23 26.66
CA TYR A 80 -15.28 6.77 27.99
C TYR A 80 -16.33 7.87 28.15
N HIS A 81 -16.41 8.81 27.21
CA HIS A 81 -17.40 9.88 27.23
C HIS A 81 -18.83 9.36 27.02
N GLU A 82 -19.04 8.41 26.13
CA GLU A 82 -20.35 7.78 25.90
C GLU A 82 -20.85 7.07 27.17
N ASN A 83 -19.97 6.29 27.81
CA ASN A 83 -20.31 5.59 29.05
C ASN A 83 -20.68 6.58 30.18
N LYS A 84 -19.93 7.67 30.35
CA LYS A 84 -20.28 8.74 31.32
C LYS A 84 -21.65 9.39 31.07
N ARG A 85 -22.14 9.29 29.84
CA ARG A 85 -23.46 9.80 29.42
C ARG A 85 -24.56 8.73 29.50
N GLY A 86 -24.22 7.52 29.99
CA GLY A 86 -25.15 6.39 30.06
C GLY A 86 -25.41 5.69 28.72
N ILE A 87 -24.63 6.00 27.68
CA ILE A 87 -24.76 5.40 26.36
C ILE A 87 -23.87 4.16 26.28
N LYS A 88 -24.47 3.01 26.00
CA LYS A 88 -23.75 1.76 25.74
C LYS A 88 -23.24 1.76 24.29
N ALA A 89 -22.02 2.21 24.09
CA ALA A 89 -21.34 2.17 22.80
C ALA A 89 -20.44 0.92 22.73
N GLY A 90 -20.36 0.28 21.57
CA GLY A 90 -19.45 -0.83 21.30
C GLY A 90 -18.18 -0.36 20.61
N TYR A 91 -17.21 -1.26 20.53
CA TYR A 91 -15.97 -1.06 19.78
C TYR A 91 -15.74 -2.24 18.82
N ALA A 92 -15.33 -1.93 17.62
CA ALA A 92 -14.85 -2.94 16.69
C ALA A 92 -13.62 -2.40 15.95
N LYS A 93 -12.62 -3.25 15.79
CA LYS A 93 -11.42 -2.96 15.00
C LYS A 93 -11.59 -3.57 13.63
N PHE A 94 -11.80 -2.74 12.62
CA PHE A 94 -11.83 -3.20 11.25
C PHE A 94 -10.41 -3.30 10.72
N GLU A 95 -10.00 -4.51 10.34
CA GLU A 95 -8.71 -4.78 9.73
C GLU A 95 -8.88 -5.55 8.43
N THR A 96 -8.01 -5.25 7.49
CA THR A 96 -7.99 -5.96 6.22
C THR A 96 -7.24 -7.28 6.37
N PHE A 97 -6.23 -7.34 7.25
CA PHE A 97 -5.36 -8.48 7.49
C PHE A 97 -4.87 -8.49 8.95
N PRO A 98 -4.44 -9.62 9.49
CA PRO A 98 -4.57 -10.97 8.93
C PRO A 98 -6.02 -11.41 8.81
N ILE A 99 -6.31 -12.41 7.98
CA ILE A 99 -7.62 -13.02 7.90
C ILE A 99 -7.69 -14.13 8.94
N TRP A 100 -8.64 -14.05 9.88
CA TRP A 100 -8.68 -14.92 11.06
C TRP A 100 -9.01 -16.37 10.75
N ASN A 101 -9.93 -16.58 9.83
CA ASN A 101 -10.55 -17.87 9.53
C ASN A 101 -9.93 -18.60 8.35
N ILE A 102 -8.66 -18.30 8.05
CA ILE A 102 -7.81 -19.09 7.15
C ILE A 102 -6.54 -19.54 7.88
N ALA A 103 -5.81 -20.49 7.31
CA ALA A 103 -4.61 -21.04 7.95
C ALA A 103 -3.55 -19.97 8.23
N LEU A 104 -2.81 -20.10 9.34
CA LEU A 104 -1.73 -19.21 9.72
C LEU A 104 -0.69 -19.01 8.59
N LYS A 105 -0.35 -20.11 7.91
CA LYS A 105 0.63 -20.11 6.80
C LYS A 105 -0.01 -19.94 5.42
N HIS A 106 -1.27 -19.52 5.36
CA HIS A 106 -1.89 -19.21 4.07
C HIS A 106 -1.16 -18.03 3.42
N PRO A 107 -0.85 -18.08 2.10
CA PRO A 107 -0.10 -17.01 1.40
C PRO A 107 -0.61 -15.61 1.66
N VAL A 108 -1.93 -15.40 1.76
CA VAL A 108 -2.53 -14.11 2.10
C VAL A 108 -2.08 -13.59 3.47
N ASN A 109 -2.01 -14.46 4.49
CA ASN A 109 -1.52 -14.07 5.81
C ASN A 109 -0.01 -13.81 5.81
N ILE A 110 0.77 -14.58 5.02
CA ILE A 110 2.20 -14.32 4.80
C ILE A 110 2.41 -12.98 4.08
N ALA A 111 1.58 -12.67 3.08
CA ALA A 111 1.63 -11.37 2.38
C ALA A 111 1.32 -10.19 3.31
N TYR A 112 0.47 -10.38 4.34
CA TYR A 112 0.28 -9.38 5.38
C TYR A 112 1.58 -9.11 6.18
N GLU A 113 2.29 -10.16 6.62
CA GLU A 113 3.59 -9.98 7.29
C GLU A 113 4.61 -9.30 6.39
N ALA A 114 4.60 -9.61 5.10
CA ALA A 114 5.45 -8.94 4.12
C ALA A 114 5.08 -7.45 3.95
N ALA A 115 3.79 -7.13 4.01
CA ALA A 115 3.31 -5.75 3.91
C ALA A 115 3.59 -4.89 5.15
N THR A 116 3.86 -5.53 6.30
CA THR A 116 4.14 -4.90 7.59
C THR A 116 5.53 -5.27 8.12
N ALA A 117 6.44 -5.61 7.22
CA ALA A 117 7.80 -6.02 7.58
C ALA A 117 8.56 -4.92 8.35
N ASP A 118 8.32 -3.66 8.02
CA ASP A 118 8.84 -2.47 8.70
C ASP A 118 8.31 -2.30 10.14
N LEU A 119 7.13 -2.86 10.45
CA LEU A 119 6.50 -2.83 11.77
C LEU A 119 6.82 -4.06 12.62
N ASN A 120 7.51 -5.05 12.07
CA ASN A 120 7.78 -6.34 12.69
C ASN A 120 6.52 -7.12 13.13
N ASP A 121 5.40 -6.94 12.42
CA ASP A 121 4.21 -7.73 12.67
C ASP A 121 4.47 -9.20 12.31
N VAL A 122 4.06 -10.10 13.18
CA VAL A 122 4.15 -11.54 13.00
C VAL A 122 2.77 -12.14 13.26
N ASN A 123 2.28 -12.92 12.33
CA ASN A 123 1.03 -13.65 12.52
C ASN A 123 1.21 -14.79 13.52
N MET A 124 0.22 -14.96 14.37
CA MET A 124 0.19 -16.02 15.36
C MET A 124 -1.24 -16.49 15.62
N ILE A 125 -1.36 -17.64 16.22
CA ILE A 125 -2.65 -18.10 16.74
C ILE A 125 -2.98 -17.22 17.96
N ASP A 126 -4.23 -16.72 18.01
CA ASP A 126 -4.72 -15.93 19.13
C ASP A 126 -4.92 -16.85 20.37
N PRO A 127 -4.04 -16.76 21.38
CA PRO A 127 -4.13 -17.65 22.56
C PRO A 127 -5.34 -17.33 23.43
N TRP A 128 -5.78 -16.06 23.43
CA TRP A 128 -6.95 -15.64 24.20
C TRP A 128 -8.24 -16.18 23.61
N HIS A 129 -8.33 -16.22 22.27
CA HIS A 129 -9.49 -16.78 21.59
C HIS A 129 -9.56 -18.28 21.75
N LEU A 130 -8.42 -18.94 21.59
CA LEU A 130 -8.30 -20.38 21.82
C LEU A 130 -8.69 -20.77 23.25
N GLU A 131 -8.23 -20.03 24.26
CA GLU A 131 -8.59 -20.29 25.67
C GLU A 131 -10.08 -20.05 25.93
N ALA A 132 -10.65 -18.98 25.36
CA ALA A 132 -12.02 -18.58 25.62
C ALA A 132 -13.08 -19.44 24.91
N TYR A 133 -12.77 -20.01 23.74
CA TYR A 133 -13.72 -20.63 22.83
C TYR A 133 -13.30 -22.01 22.32
N GLY A 134 -12.05 -22.43 22.49
CA GLY A 134 -11.50 -23.64 21.89
C GLY A 134 -11.31 -23.57 20.38
N GLU A 135 -11.41 -22.37 19.80
CA GLU A 135 -11.32 -22.12 18.36
C GLU A 135 -9.96 -21.51 17.99
N THR A 136 -9.39 -21.99 16.89
CA THR A 136 -8.13 -21.46 16.35
C THR A 136 -8.41 -20.31 15.40
N THR A 137 -7.88 -19.13 15.70
CA THR A 137 -7.96 -17.94 14.86
C THR A 137 -6.58 -17.32 14.68
N VAL A 138 -6.35 -16.66 13.55
CA VAL A 138 -5.10 -15.96 13.27
C VAL A 138 -5.23 -14.49 13.63
N ASN A 139 -4.25 -14.00 14.37
CA ASN A 139 -4.11 -12.58 14.69
C ASN A 139 -2.63 -12.21 14.60
N TYR A 140 -2.23 -10.99 14.89
CA TYR A 140 -0.83 -10.61 14.92
C TYR A 140 -0.34 -10.24 16.32
N ASN A 141 0.96 -10.39 16.54
CA ASN A 141 1.61 -10.25 17.84
C ASN A 141 1.21 -8.99 18.60
N ARG A 142 1.20 -7.82 17.95
CA ARG A 142 0.89 -6.55 18.65
C ARG A 142 -0.51 -6.49 19.23
N ASP A 143 -1.51 -7.07 18.56
CA ASP A 143 -2.87 -7.11 19.10
C ASP A 143 -3.00 -8.11 20.25
N VAL A 144 -2.33 -9.24 20.13
CA VAL A 144 -2.29 -10.26 21.19
C VAL A 144 -1.60 -9.71 22.45
N GLU A 145 -0.46 -9.03 22.28
CA GLU A 145 0.33 -8.47 23.39
C GLU A 145 -0.37 -7.32 24.09
N ILE A 146 -1.08 -6.44 23.33
CA ILE A 146 -1.77 -5.29 23.92
C ILE A 146 -3.12 -5.63 24.55
N PHE A 147 -3.67 -6.82 24.27
CA PHE A 147 -5.01 -7.19 24.73
C PHE A 147 -5.22 -7.09 26.23
N PRO A 148 -4.28 -7.51 27.12
CA PRO A 148 -4.45 -7.33 28.58
C PRO A 148 -4.66 -5.86 28.98
N VAL A 149 -3.95 -4.93 28.33
CA VAL A 149 -4.08 -3.49 28.57
C VAL A 149 -5.44 -2.99 28.10
N LEU A 150 -5.90 -3.43 26.93
CA LEU A 150 -7.22 -3.10 26.40
C LEU A 150 -8.33 -3.66 27.28
N LYS A 151 -8.22 -4.91 27.69
CA LYS A 151 -9.16 -5.55 28.61
C LYS A 151 -9.32 -4.75 29.90
N ALA A 152 -8.21 -4.39 30.55
CA ALA A 152 -8.23 -3.58 31.76
C ALA A 152 -8.80 -2.18 31.52
N THR A 153 -8.59 -1.59 30.33
CA THR A 153 -9.20 -0.34 29.94
C THR A 153 -10.72 -0.45 29.79
N PHE A 154 -11.21 -1.50 29.13
CA PHE A 154 -12.64 -1.78 29.01
C PHE A 154 -13.29 -2.15 30.35
N ASP A 155 -12.62 -2.94 31.20
CA ASP A 155 -13.08 -3.22 32.56
C ASP A 155 -13.32 -1.92 33.32
N LYS A 156 -12.42 -0.95 33.17
CA LYS A 156 -12.55 0.34 33.86
C LYS A 156 -13.62 1.24 33.26
N ILE A 157 -13.87 1.20 31.95
CA ILE A 157 -14.94 1.96 31.29
C ILE A 157 -16.31 1.37 31.59
N TYR A 158 -16.47 0.04 31.47
CA TYR A 158 -17.77 -0.64 31.48
C TYR A 158 -18.07 -1.41 32.77
N GLY A 159 -17.10 -1.51 33.69
CA GLY A 159 -17.17 -2.42 34.84
C GLY A 159 -16.78 -3.86 34.53
N LYS A 160 -16.97 -4.32 33.30
CA LYS A 160 -16.54 -5.63 32.80
C LYS A 160 -16.30 -5.53 31.28
N CYS A 161 -15.13 -6.00 30.85
CA CYS A 161 -14.80 -6.08 29.43
C CYS A 161 -15.78 -7.02 28.69
N PRO A 162 -16.41 -6.56 27.59
CA PRO A 162 -17.30 -7.41 26.80
C PRO A 162 -16.56 -8.40 25.91
N TYR A 163 -15.24 -8.20 25.71
CA TYR A 163 -14.40 -8.99 24.80
C TYR A 163 -13.54 -9.99 25.59
N LYS A 164 -13.45 -11.22 25.10
CA LYS A 164 -12.61 -12.27 25.69
C LYS A 164 -11.25 -12.41 24.99
N SER A 165 -11.14 -11.88 23.76
CA SER A 165 -9.92 -11.96 22.95
C SER A 165 -9.77 -10.72 22.05
N PRO A 166 -8.57 -10.44 21.49
CA PRO A 166 -8.41 -9.44 20.44
C PRO A 166 -9.21 -9.80 19.18
N THR A 167 -9.42 -11.06 18.88
CA THR A 167 -10.25 -11.53 17.77
C THR A 167 -11.72 -11.12 17.94
N ASP A 168 -12.27 -11.11 19.18
CA ASP A 168 -13.62 -10.63 19.43
C ASP A 168 -13.83 -9.16 19.08
N MET A 169 -12.77 -8.37 19.11
CA MET A 169 -12.82 -6.93 18.79
C MET A 169 -12.72 -6.65 17.32
N GLY A 170 -12.24 -7.59 16.52
CA GLY A 170 -12.06 -7.41 15.10
C GLY A 170 -13.26 -7.92 14.28
N VAL A 171 -13.20 -7.75 12.96
CA VAL A 171 -14.29 -8.12 12.02
C VAL A 171 -13.77 -8.77 10.74
N ASN A 172 -12.57 -9.32 10.74
CA ASN A 172 -11.97 -9.86 9.52
C ASN A 172 -12.18 -11.36 9.36
N MET A 173 -13.32 -11.74 8.83
CA MET A 173 -13.66 -13.10 8.44
C MET A 173 -13.73 -13.25 6.91
N ALA A 174 -12.89 -12.53 6.19
CA ALA A 174 -12.89 -12.51 4.72
C ALA A 174 -12.59 -13.87 4.09
N GLY A 175 -12.02 -14.82 4.85
CA GLY A 175 -11.87 -16.19 4.39
C GLY A 175 -13.17 -16.85 3.91
N ASN A 176 -14.31 -16.49 4.50
CA ASN A 176 -15.62 -16.96 4.06
C ASN A 176 -16.02 -16.44 2.67
N CYS A 177 -15.34 -15.44 2.14
CA CYS A 177 -15.62 -14.84 0.83
C CYS A 177 -14.64 -15.33 -0.24
N ILE A 178 -13.68 -16.19 0.10
CA ILE A 178 -12.74 -16.78 -0.86
C ILE A 178 -13.48 -17.89 -1.62
N PHE A 179 -13.70 -17.69 -2.91
CA PHE A 179 -14.31 -18.68 -3.81
C PHE A 179 -13.32 -19.24 -4.84
N ASP A 180 -12.18 -18.58 -5.03
CA ASP A 180 -11.06 -19.06 -5.84
C ASP A 180 -9.76 -18.90 -5.03
N ASP A 181 -9.42 -19.96 -4.30
CA ASP A 181 -8.28 -19.95 -3.38
C ASP A 181 -6.93 -19.92 -4.12
N GLU A 182 -6.84 -20.55 -5.30
CA GLU A 182 -5.61 -20.55 -6.09
C GLU A 182 -5.30 -19.16 -6.65
N ALA A 183 -6.30 -18.43 -7.15
CA ALA A 183 -6.12 -17.05 -7.61
C ALA A 183 -5.69 -16.12 -6.45
N VAL A 184 -6.24 -16.33 -5.26
CA VAL A 184 -5.88 -15.56 -4.06
C VAL A 184 -4.45 -15.87 -3.60
N LYS A 185 -4.04 -17.14 -3.61
CA LYS A 185 -2.67 -17.56 -3.30
C LYS A 185 -1.67 -16.97 -4.27
N GLU A 186 -1.94 -17.07 -5.57
CA GLU A 186 -1.05 -16.49 -6.60
C GLU A 186 -0.89 -14.98 -6.44
N ALA A 187 -1.99 -14.26 -6.25
CA ALA A 187 -1.95 -12.83 -6.00
C ALA A 187 -1.14 -12.46 -4.73
N ALA A 188 -1.25 -13.27 -3.68
CA ALA A 188 -0.50 -13.09 -2.43
C ALA A 188 1.00 -13.37 -2.64
N ASN A 189 1.35 -14.42 -3.37
CA ASN A 189 2.73 -14.76 -3.72
C ASN A 189 3.39 -13.62 -4.51
N GLN A 190 2.70 -13.08 -5.51
CA GLN A 190 3.19 -11.93 -6.28
C GLN A 190 3.34 -10.68 -5.40
N GLU A 191 2.47 -10.47 -4.39
CA GLU A 191 2.62 -9.35 -3.45
C GLU A 191 3.86 -9.50 -2.58
N ILE A 192 4.17 -10.69 -2.07
CA ILE A 192 5.37 -10.96 -1.27
C ILE A 192 6.63 -10.62 -2.08
N ILE A 193 6.72 -11.08 -3.33
CA ILE A 193 7.85 -10.81 -4.21
C ILE A 193 7.95 -9.30 -4.52
N ARG A 194 6.82 -8.62 -4.77
CA ARG A 194 6.81 -7.16 -4.98
C ARG A 194 7.35 -6.40 -3.76
N ARG A 195 6.98 -6.81 -2.55
CA ARG A 195 7.48 -6.19 -1.32
C ARG A 195 8.98 -6.33 -1.20
N PHE A 196 9.51 -7.50 -1.50
CA PHE A 196 10.95 -7.74 -1.50
C PHE A 196 11.70 -6.79 -2.46
N PHE A 197 11.30 -6.72 -3.74
CA PHE A 197 11.94 -5.81 -4.71
C PHE A 197 11.83 -4.34 -4.25
N ASN A 198 10.67 -3.93 -3.76
CA ASN A 198 10.45 -2.57 -3.29
C ASN A 198 11.31 -2.23 -2.07
N ALA A 199 11.47 -3.16 -1.12
CA ALA A 199 12.33 -2.99 0.04
C ALA A 199 13.80 -2.85 -0.36
N LYS A 200 14.29 -3.67 -1.31
CA LYS A 200 15.65 -3.53 -1.86
C LYS A 200 15.89 -2.15 -2.46
N CYS A 201 15.01 -1.69 -3.35
CA CYS A 201 15.12 -0.36 -3.92
C CYS A 201 14.98 0.76 -2.86
N ASN A 202 14.12 0.58 -1.86
CA ASN A 202 13.99 1.53 -0.75
C ASN A 202 15.22 1.56 0.14
N GLN A 203 15.93 0.44 0.31
CA GLN A 203 17.19 0.41 1.05
C GLN A 203 18.25 1.28 0.38
N ILE A 204 18.41 1.18 -0.94
CA ILE A 204 19.33 2.03 -1.71
C ILE A 204 18.94 3.51 -1.57
N LYS A 205 17.63 3.80 -1.54
CA LYS A 205 17.10 5.15 -1.29
C LYS A 205 17.20 5.59 0.18
N GLY A 206 17.74 4.76 1.09
CA GLY A 206 17.85 5.04 2.52
C GLY A 206 16.51 5.02 3.28
N ARG A 207 15.50 4.33 2.77
CA ARG A 207 14.12 4.30 3.31
C ARG A 207 13.71 2.96 3.91
N ALA A 208 14.47 1.91 3.71
CA ALA A 208 14.25 0.58 4.30
C ALA A 208 15.49 0.10 5.05
N SER A 209 15.31 -0.69 6.10
CA SER A 209 16.38 -1.29 6.87
C SER A 209 16.85 -2.63 6.25
N LYS A 210 18.03 -3.10 6.69
CA LYS A 210 18.49 -4.45 6.35
C LYS A 210 17.62 -5.53 6.97
N ASP A 211 17.11 -5.28 8.17
CA ASP A 211 16.25 -6.22 8.90
C ASP A 211 14.91 -6.44 8.17
N GLU A 212 14.36 -5.38 7.56
CA GLU A 212 13.16 -5.49 6.72
C GLU A 212 13.39 -6.40 5.52
N ILE A 213 14.52 -6.26 4.82
CA ILE A 213 14.87 -7.12 3.68
C ILE A 213 15.06 -8.56 4.14
N TYR A 214 15.82 -8.77 5.21
CA TYR A 214 16.07 -10.11 5.77
C TYR A 214 14.74 -10.80 6.14
N LYS A 215 13.81 -10.07 6.75
CA LYS A 215 12.48 -10.60 7.06
C LYS A 215 11.71 -11.01 5.79
N LEU A 216 11.75 -10.18 4.74
CA LEU A 216 11.09 -10.49 3.48
C LEU A 216 11.72 -11.70 2.77
N GLU A 217 13.05 -11.83 2.80
CA GLU A 217 13.75 -13.04 2.30
C GLU A 217 13.32 -14.29 3.06
N LEU A 218 13.21 -14.19 4.38
CA LEU A 218 12.75 -15.31 5.22
C LEU A 218 11.30 -15.70 4.88
N LEU A 219 10.42 -14.73 4.67
CA LEU A 219 9.02 -14.98 4.29
C LEU A 219 8.92 -15.62 2.91
N MET A 220 9.71 -15.16 1.93
CA MET A 220 9.80 -15.77 0.60
C MET A 220 10.27 -17.23 0.69
N ASN A 221 11.35 -17.48 1.43
CA ASN A 221 11.89 -18.83 1.62
C ASN A 221 10.86 -19.76 2.29
N ASN A 222 10.16 -19.27 3.31
CA ASN A 222 9.13 -20.05 4.01
C ASN A 222 7.92 -20.34 3.12
N ALA A 223 7.62 -19.48 2.16
CA ALA A 223 6.57 -19.66 1.17
C ALA A 223 7.04 -20.48 -0.06
N GLY A 224 8.31 -20.83 -0.14
CA GLY A 224 8.90 -21.55 -1.30
C GLY A 224 8.98 -20.69 -2.56
N LEU A 225 9.09 -19.36 -2.40
CA LEU A 225 9.10 -18.38 -3.49
C LEU A 225 10.51 -17.92 -3.83
N CYS A 226 10.74 -17.66 -5.11
CA CYS A 226 11.94 -16.98 -5.59
C CYS A 226 11.58 -15.77 -6.46
N VAL A 227 12.55 -14.94 -6.79
CA VAL A 227 12.34 -13.74 -7.62
C VAL A 227 11.90 -14.08 -9.05
N ASP A 228 12.27 -15.27 -9.55
CA ASP A 228 11.95 -15.74 -10.90
C ASP A 228 10.47 -16.19 -11.03
N ASP A 229 9.78 -16.43 -9.92
CA ASP A 229 8.33 -16.69 -9.90
C ASP A 229 7.53 -15.45 -10.34
N ARG A 230 8.18 -14.30 -10.39
CA ARG A 230 7.65 -13.11 -11.02
C ARG A 230 8.08 -13.07 -12.50
N LYS A 231 7.24 -13.63 -13.39
CA LYS A 231 7.54 -13.82 -14.81
C LYS A 231 8.06 -12.58 -15.51
N CYS A 232 7.46 -11.39 -15.24
CA CYS A 232 7.95 -10.14 -15.82
C CYS A 232 9.36 -9.79 -15.34
N ALA A 233 9.77 -10.17 -14.11
CA ALA A 233 11.14 -9.95 -13.64
C ALA A 233 12.12 -10.87 -14.38
N LEU A 234 11.81 -12.16 -14.47
CA LEU A 234 12.61 -13.13 -15.20
C LEU A 234 12.82 -12.70 -16.66
N GLU A 235 11.76 -12.26 -17.35
CA GLU A 235 11.82 -11.91 -18.76
C GLU A 235 12.51 -10.56 -19.03
N ALA A 236 12.44 -9.61 -18.09
CA ALA A 236 13.22 -8.37 -18.15
C ALA A 236 14.71 -8.66 -17.99
N THR A 237 15.08 -9.48 -17.01
CA THR A 237 16.48 -9.90 -16.78
C THR A 237 17.06 -10.62 -18.00
N LYS A 238 16.35 -11.61 -18.54
CA LYS A 238 16.78 -12.33 -19.77
C LYS A 238 16.98 -11.38 -20.96
N LEU A 239 16.12 -10.37 -21.10
CA LEU A 239 16.28 -9.41 -22.21
C LEU A 239 17.49 -8.50 -21.99
N GLU A 240 17.74 -8.06 -20.76
CA GLU A 240 18.94 -7.28 -20.43
C GLU A 240 20.22 -8.11 -20.68
N GLU A 241 20.29 -9.32 -20.18
CA GLU A 241 21.44 -10.24 -20.42
C GLU A 241 21.70 -10.46 -21.90
N LYS A 242 20.64 -10.67 -22.69
CA LYS A 242 20.73 -10.88 -24.14
C LYS A 242 21.22 -9.64 -24.89
N THR A 243 20.88 -8.44 -24.44
CA THR A 243 21.08 -7.20 -25.20
C THR A 243 22.15 -6.29 -24.64
N GLY A 244 22.57 -6.49 -23.38
CA GLY A 244 23.47 -5.61 -22.66
C GLY A 244 22.87 -4.22 -22.35
N ALA A 245 21.57 -4.06 -22.53
CA ALA A 245 20.87 -2.78 -22.30
C ALA A 245 19.74 -2.95 -21.28
N PRO A 246 19.49 -1.95 -20.40
CA PRO A 246 18.39 -1.98 -19.47
C PRO A 246 17.08 -2.34 -20.15
N ALA A 247 16.32 -3.25 -19.54
CA ALA A 247 15.10 -3.83 -20.08
C ALA A 247 13.93 -3.72 -19.11
N ALA A 248 12.73 -3.78 -19.64
CA ALA A 248 11.51 -3.89 -18.88
C ALA A 248 10.55 -4.90 -19.52
N ALA A 249 9.75 -5.58 -18.71
CA ALA A 249 8.70 -6.45 -19.18
C ALA A 249 7.41 -6.22 -18.37
N ILE A 250 6.28 -6.40 -19.04
CA ILE A 250 4.95 -6.34 -18.46
C ILE A 250 4.20 -7.62 -18.81
N GLU A 251 3.55 -8.20 -17.82
CA GLU A 251 2.59 -9.29 -17.97
C GLU A 251 1.19 -8.69 -18.04
N LEU A 252 0.54 -8.82 -19.17
CA LEU A 252 -0.84 -8.37 -19.39
C LEU A 252 -1.82 -9.29 -18.63
N ILE A 253 -3.07 -8.86 -18.51
CA ILE A 253 -4.10 -9.62 -17.76
C ILE A 253 -4.35 -11.03 -18.33
N ASP A 254 -4.13 -11.23 -19.62
CA ASP A 254 -4.25 -12.54 -20.29
C ASP A 254 -3.01 -13.42 -20.17
N GLY A 255 -1.98 -12.97 -19.43
CA GLY A 255 -0.71 -13.65 -19.25
C GLY A 255 0.32 -13.41 -20.36
N THR A 256 0.00 -12.62 -21.37
CA THR A 256 0.95 -12.25 -22.43
C THR A 256 2.07 -11.39 -21.88
N ILE A 257 3.33 -11.75 -22.14
CA ILE A 257 4.50 -10.98 -21.71
C ILE A 257 4.98 -10.07 -22.85
N VAL A 258 5.01 -8.78 -22.60
CA VAL A 258 5.51 -7.77 -23.54
C VAL A 258 6.78 -7.14 -22.98
N LYS A 259 7.78 -6.99 -23.81
CA LYS A 259 9.12 -6.52 -23.43
C LYS A 259 9.53 -5.25 -24.16
N GLY A 260 10.39 -4.47 -23.52
CA GLY A 260 11.04 -3.32 -24.14
C GLY A 260 12.44 -3.11 -23.56
N LYS A 261 13.37 -2.65 -24.40
CA LYS A 261 14.74 -2.34 -23.99
C LYS A 261 15.07 -0.88 -24.23
N THR A 262 16.03 -0.36 -23.49
CA THR A 262 16.56 0.98 -23.72
C THR A 262 17.18 1.09 -25.11
N SER A 263 16.84 2.16 -25.81
CA SER A 263 17.36 2.52 -27.14
C SER A 263 17.97 3.93 -27.12
N ALA A 264 18.39 4.43 -28.27
CA ALA A 264 18.81 5.83 -28.40
C ALA A 264 17.64 6.83 -28.19
N LEU A 265 16.40 6.40 -28.46
CA LEU A 265 15.23 7.27 -28.43
C LEU A 265 14.46 7.16 -27.10
N LEU A 266 14.31 5.97 -26.55
CA LEU A 266 13.40 5.66 -25.45
C LEU A 266 14.12 4.92 -24.31
N GLY A 267 13.71 5.19 -23.07
CA GLY A 267 14.02 4.32 -21.93
C GLY A 267 13.27 3.00 -22.01
N CYS A 268 13.73 1.97 -21.28
CA CYS A 268 13.14 0.63 -21.33
C CYS A 268 11.66 0.61 -20.96
N ALA A 269 11.26 1.39 -19.95
CA ALA A 269 9.85 1.51 -19.53
C ALA A 269 8.98 2.11 -20.64
N SER A 270 9.46 3.13 -21.32
CA SER A 270 8.76 3.77 -22.46
C SER A 270 8.65 2.83 -23.66
N ALA A 271 9.72 2.12 -23.99
CA ALA A 271 9.71 1.15 -25.09
C ALA A 271 8.75 0.00 -24.79
N MET A 272 8.78 -0.57 -23.57
CA MET A 272 7.86 -1.60 -23.12
C MET A 272 6.41 -1.10 -23.17
N LEU A 273 6.15 0.13 -22.69
CA LEU A 273 4.81 0.74 -22.69
C LEU A 273 4.23 0.82 -24.09
N LEU A 274 4.98 1.34 -25.08
CA LEU A 274 4.52 1.41 -26.47
C LEU A 274 4.26 0.03 -27.06
N ASN A 275 5.14 -0.94 -26.79
CA ASN A 275 4.96 -2.31 -27.25
C ASN A 275 3.70 -2.95 -26.63
N ALA A 276 3.46 -2.72 -25.34
CA ALA A 276 2.25 -3.21 -24.67
C ALA A 276 0.98 -2.62 -25.30
N LEU A 277 0.98 -1.32 -25.60
CA LEU A 277 -0.16 -0.66 -26.25
C LEU A 277 -0.39 -1.18 -27.67
N LYS A 278 0.68 -1.52 -28.44
CA LYS A 278 0.55 -2.19 -29.74
C LYS A 278 -0.13 -3.55 -29.62
N VAL A 279 0.37 -4.39 -28.72
CA VAL A 279 -0.17 -5.74 -28.49
C VAL A 279 -1.67 -5.65 -28.12
N LEU A 280 -2.01 -4.77 -27.17
CA LEU A 280 -3.38 -4.56 -26.73
C LEU A 280 -4.31 -4.00 -27.82
N ALA A 281 -3.76 -3.30 -28.80
CA ALA A 281 -4.49 -2.74 -29.93
C ALA A 281 -4.49 -3.65 -31.17
N GLY A 282 -3.78 -4.79 -31.14
CA GLY A 282 -3.61 -5.67 -32.31
C GLY A 282 -2.84 -5.01 -33.45
N ILE A 283 -1.84 -4.19 -33.12
CA ILE A 283 -0.98 -3.48 -34.09
C ILE A 283 0.31 -4.24 -34.26
N ASP A 284 0.74 -4.45 -35.51
CA ASP A 284 1.98 -5.16 -35.83
C ASP A 284 3.22 -4.46 -35.24
N ASP A 285 4.23 -5.25 -34.89
CA ASP A 285 5.43 -4.77 -34.17
C ASP A 285 6.31 -3.82 -35.02
N ASP A 286 6.27 -3.93 -36.34
CA ASP A 286 7.01 -3.07 -37.27
C ASP A 286 6.42 -1.65 -37.39
N ILE A 287 5.18 -1.44 -36.95
CA ILE A 287 4.52 -0.13 -37.00
C ILE A 287 5.07 0.80 -35.91
N LEU A 288 5.55 1.97 -36.31
CA LEU A 288 5.97 3.01 -35.38
C LEU A 288 4.76 3.87 -34.99
N LEU A 289 4.43 3.86 -33.68
CA LEU A 289 3.34 4.70 -33.13
C LEU A 289 3.74 6.18 -33.01
N ILE A 290 5.04 6.45 -32.91
CA ILE A 290 5.64 7.79 -32.84
C ILE A 290 6.79 7.80 -33.83
N ALA A 291 6.75 8.69 -34.80
CA ALA A 291 7.82 8.83 -35.78
C ALA A 291 9.09 9.39 -35.11
N PRO A 292 10.29 8.91 -35.50
CA PRO A 292 11.56 9.43 -34.96
C PRO A 292 11.71 10.96 -35.09
N GLU A 293 11.12 11.52 -36.12
CA GLU A 293 11.10 12.97 -36.38
C GLU A 293 10.31 13.76 -35.34
N VAL A 294 9.36 13.12 -34.63
CA VAL A 294 8.64 13.70 -33.51
C VAL A 294 9.45 13.60 -32.21
N ILE A 295 10.25 12.57 -32.09
CA ILE A 295 11.06 12.32 -30.86
C ILE A 295 12.29 13.24 -30.81
N LYS A 296 12.99 13.45 -31.94
CA LYS A 296 14.21 14.24 -32.01
C LYS A 296 14.08 15.66 -31.44
N PRO A 297 13.06 16.46 -31.82
CA PRO A 297 12.89 17.80 -31.26
C PRO A 297 12.69 17.79 -29.74
N ILE A 298 12.04 16.77 -29.20
CA ILE A 298 11.85 16.62 -27.74
C ILE A 298 13.21 16.36 -27.07
N GLN A 299 14.05 15.50 -27.67
CA GLN A 299 15.40 15.23 -27.19
C GLN A 299 16.28 16.48 -27.21
N GLU A 300 16.23 17.26 -28.30
CA GLU A 300 16.96 18.51 -28.45
C GLU A 300 16.51 19.53 -27.41
N LEU A 301 15.21 19.69 -27.19
CA LEU A 301 14.65 20.55 -26.15
C LEU A 301 15.18 20.13 -24.75
N LYS A 302 15.15 18.85 -24.45
CA LYS A 302 15.62 18.30 -23.15
C LYS A 302 17.08 18.64 -22.90
N ILE A 303 17.95 18.43 -23.89
CA ILE A 303 19.41 18.60 -23.74
C ILE A 303 19.80 20.05 -23.81
N ASN A 304 19.35 20.74 -24.85
CA ASN A 304 19.88 22.06 -25.19
C ASN A 304 19.25 23.21 -24.37
N HIS A 305 18.01 23.02 -23.91
CA HIS A 305 17.25 24.08 -23.24
C HIS A 305 16.83 23.76 -21.80
N LEU A 306 16.54 22.48 -21.48
CA LEU A 306 16.10 22.09 -20.14
C LEU A 306 17.23 21.52 -19.26
N GLY A 307 18.45 21.39 -19.80
CA GLY A 307 19.63 20.95 -19.05
C GLY A 307 19.65 19.49 -18.64
N ASN A 308 18.81 18.64 -19.24
CA ASN A 308 18.83 17.23 -19.00
C ASN A 308 20.07 16.55 -19.57
N LYS A 309 20.62 15.58 -18.84
CA LYS A 309 21.77 14.79 -19.34
C LYS A 309 21.36 13.58 -20.18
N ASN A 310 20.12 13.11 -20.01
CA ASN A 310 19.58 11.93 -20.68
C ASN A 310 18.62 12.35 -21.79
N PRO A 311 18.96 12.10 -23.08
CA PRO A 311 18.11 12.47 -24.20
C PRO A 311 16.87 11.58 -24.34
N ARG A 312 16.90 10.34 -23.81
CA ARG A 312 15.83 9.36 -23.98
C ARG A 312 14.53 9.86 -23.36
N LEU A 313 13.41 9.60 -24.03
CA LEU A 313 12.11 9.97 -23.52
C LEU A 313 11.73 9.08 -22.33
N HIS A 314 11.24 9.72 -21.28
CA HIS A 314 10.52 9.12 -20.18
C HIS A 314 9.09 8.77 -20.56
N THR A 315 8.40 8.01 -19.72
CA THR A 315 7.03 7.53 -20.00
C THR A 315 6.02 8.65 -20.21
N ASP A 316 6.11 9.75 -19.46
CA ASP A 316 5.23 10.92 -19.62
C ASP A 316 5.47 11.62 -20.97
N GLU A 317 6.73 11.89 -21.32
CA GLU A 317 7.11 12.49 -22.59
C GLU A 317 6.68 11.60 -23.77
N THR A 318 6.82 10.28 -23.62
CA THR A 318 6.39 9.28 -24.61
C THR A 318 4.87 9.30 -24.79
N LEU A 319 4.08 9.40 -23.72
CA LEU A 319 2.63 9.49 -23.80
C LEU A 319 2.17 10.82 -24.40
N ILE A 320 2.85 11.92 -24.12
CA ILE A 320 2.59 13.22 -24.76
C ILE A 320 2.86 13.11 -26.27
N ALA A 321 4.01 12.58 -26.66
CA ALA A 321 4.36 12.38 -28.06
C ALA A 321 3.36 11.47 -28.78
N LEU A 322 2.92 10.38 -28.13
CA LEU A 322 1.89 9.49 -28.67
C LEU A 322 0.55 10.20 -28.81
N SER A 323 0.15 11.04 -27.86
CA SER A 323 -1.10 11.79 -27.93
C SER A 323 -1.12 12.81 -29.08
N ILE A 324 0.02 13.42 -29.36
CA ILE A 324 0.19 14.34 -30.51
C ILE A 324 0.11 13.53 -31.83
N SER A 325 0.80 12.39 -31.91
CA SER A 325 0.76 11.52 -33.08
C SER A 325 -0.67 11.01 -33.35
N ALA A 326 -1.44 10.72 -32.32
CA ALA A 326 -2.80 10.22 -32.39
C ALA A 326 -3.80 11.23 -33.04
N VAL A 327 -3.42 12.49 -33.21
CA VAL A 327 -4.25 13.48 -33.92
C VAL A 327 -4.40 13.13 -35.41
N ASN A 328 -3.34 12.61 -36.02
CA ASN A 328 -3.27 12.34 -37.46
C ASN A 328 -3.03 10.86 -37.81
N ASP A 329 -2.84 10.00 -36.82
CA ASP A 329 -2.55 8.59 -36.99
C ASP A 329 -3.55 7.73 -36.21
N GLU A 330 -4.42 7.02 -36.93
CA GLU A 330 -5.45 6.15 -36.34
C GLU A 330 -4.84 4.98 -35.55
N LYS A 331 -3.66 4.45 -35.91
CA LYS A 331 -2.98 3.41 -35.13
C LYS A 331 -2.46 3.95 -33.80
N ALA A 332 -1.85 5.12 -33.80
CA ALA A 332 -1.45 5.80 -32.57
C ALA A 332 -2.66 6.07 -31.65
N LYS A 333 -3.80 6.46 -32.22
CA LYS A 333 -5.05 6.67 -31.50
C LYS A 333 -5.62 5.39 -30.93
N LEU A 334 -5.63 4.29 -31.70
CA LEU A 334 -6.05 2.96 -31.22
C LEU A 334 -5.16 2.49 -30.05
N ALA A 335 -3.84 2.67 -30.14
CA ALA A 335 -2.89 2.34 -29.09
C ALA A 335 -3.17 3.18 -27.84
N LEU A 336 -3.32 4.49 -27.95
CA LEU A 336 -3.58 5.39 -26.82
C LEU A 336 -4.86 5.00 -26.07
N ASN A 337 -5.90 4.55 -26.77
CA ASN A 337 -7.15 4.09 -26.16
C ASN A 337 -7.01 2.81 -25.32
N GLN A 338 -5.87 2.10 -25.39
CA GLN A 338 -5.63 0.89 -24.59
C GLN A 338 -5.08 1.18 -23.19
N LEU A 339 -4.73 2.41 -22.85
CA LEU A 339 -4.08 2.74 -21.58
C LEU A 339 -4.80 2.21 -20.35
N SER A 340 -6.13 2.20 -20.35
CA SER A 340 -6.92 1.69 -19.22
C SER A 340 -6.75 0.18 -18.98
N LYS A 341 -6.36 -0.58 -20.01
CA LYS A 341 -6.13 -2.03 -19.91
C LYS A 341 -4.82 -2.39 -19.21
N LEU A 342 -3.94 -1.43 -18.98
CA LEU A 342 -2.70 -1.63 -18.22
C LEU A 342 -2.94 -1.72 -16.72
N LYS A 343 -4.11 -1.36 -16.23
CA LYS A 343 -4.46 -1.42 -14.82
C LYS A 343 -4.35 -2.86 -14.31
N ASN A 344 -3.66 -3.02 -13.19
CA ASN A 344 -3.37 -4.29 -12.52
C ASN A 344 -2.39 -5.23 -13.27
N CYS A 345 -1.83 -4.83 -14.41
CA CYS A 345 -0.76 -5.57 -15.05
C CYS A 345 0.52 -5.56 -14.17
N GLU A 346 1.24 -6.68 -14.14
CA GLU A 346 2.49 -6.82 -13.41
C GLU A 346 3.67 -6.39 -14.29
N MET A 347 4.52 -5.51 -13.80
CA MET A 347 5.67 -4.99 -14.55
C MET A 347 6.95 -5.07 -13.73
N HIS A 348 8.05 -5.35 -14.41
CA HIS A 348 9.39 -5.24 -13.84
C HIS A 348 10.35 -4.50 -14.78
N SER A 349 11.23 -3.70 -14.19
CA SER A 349 12.37 -3.08 -14.85
C SER A 349 13.67 -3.64 -14.28
N SER A 350 14.60 -4.03 -15.14
CA SER A 350 15.91 -4.55 -14.74
C SER A 350 16.82 -3.50 -14.07
N VAL A 351 16.40 -2.25 -14.06
CA VAL A 351 17.07 -1.12 -13.39
C VAL A 351 16.08 -0.27 -12.64
N MET A 352 16.55 0.48 -11.63
CA MET A 352 15.74 1.48 -10.97
C MET A 352 15.29 2.55 -11.95
N LEU A 353 13.99 2.83 -11.99
CA LEU A 353 13.42 3.86 -12.85
C LEU A 353 13.51 5.26 -12.20
N ALA A 354 13.47 6.28 -13.03
CA ALA A 354 13.30 7.65 -12.58
C ALA A 354 11.93 7.85 -11.93
N GLN A 355 11.82 8.78 -10.98
CA GLN A 355 10.58 9.03 -10.25
C GLN A 355 9.41 9.40 -11.17
N VAL A 356 9.69 10.05 -12.31
CA VAL A 356 8.66 10.40 -13.30
C VAL A 356 8.05 9.14 -13.92
N ASP A 357 8.87 8.16 -14.29
CA ASP A 357 8.40 6.88 -14.84
C ASP A 357 7.60 6.10 -13.81
N GLU A 358 8.10 5.99 -12.56
CA GLU A 358 7.37 5.35 -11.47
C GLU A 358 5.98 5.98 -11.25
N ASN A 359 5.90 7.31 -11.26
CA ASN A 359 4.66 8.05 -11.03
C ASN A 359 3.64 7.82 -12.15
N VAL A 360 4.07 7.82 -13.41
CA VAL A 360 3.19 7.57 -14.55
C VAL A 360 2.64 6.16 -14.50
N LEU A 361 3.49 5.15 -14.35
CA LEU A 361 3.09 3.75 -14.29
C LEU A 361 2.13 3.47 -13.12
N LYS A 362 2.39 4.05 -11.95
CA LYS A 362 1.47 3.97 -10.79
C LYS A 362 0.12 4.61 -11.07
N LYS A 363 0.07 5.76 -11.76
CA LYS A 363 -1.19 6.41 -12.15
C LYS A 363 -1.97 5.59 -13.18
N LEU A 364 -1.29 4.85 -14.04
CA LEU A 364 -1.92 3.88 -14.96
C LEU A 364 -2.38 2.60 -14.23
N GLY A 365 -2.09 2.47 -12.94
CA GLY A 365 -2.48 1.31 -12.13
C GLY A 365 -1.60 0.07 -12.35
N VAL A 366 -0.41 0.23 -12.95
CA VAL A 366 0.57 -0.83 -13.17
C VAL A 366 1.26 -1.19 -11.84
N ARG A 367 1.42 -2.47 -11.57
CA ARG A 367 2.11 -3.01 -10.39
C ARG A 367 3.60 -3.17 -10.67
N LEU A 368 4.32 -2.06 -10.51
CA LEU A 368 5.73 -1.93 -10.85
C LEU A 368 6.66 -2.47 -9.77
N THR A 369 7.72 -3.19 -10.22
CA THR A 369 8.93 -3.48 -9.44
C THR A 369 10.18 -3.15 -10.27
N CYS A 370 11.32 -2.96 -9.59
CA CYS A 370 12.61 -2.73 -10.22
C CYS A 370 13.70 -3.60 -9.59
N SER A 371 14.69 -3.99 -10.37
CA SER A 371 15.99 -4.45 -9.85
C SER A 371 16.83 -3.26 -9.40
N CYS A 372 17.75 -3.51 -8.47
CA CYS A 372 18.62 -2.49 -7.86
C CYS A 372 19.99 -3.07 -7.52
#